data_aef1bb6ad85fe02b3075577e9b475bfa
#
_entry.id   aef1bb6ad85fe02b3075577e9b475bfa
#
_cell.length_a   1.000
_cell.length_b   1.000
_cell.length_c   1.000
_cell.angle_alpha   90.00
_cell.angle_beta   90.00
_cell.angle_gamma   90.00
#
_symmetry.space_group_name_H-M   'P 1'
#
loop_
_entity.id
_entity.type
_entity.pdbx_description
1 polymer ?
#
loop_
_entity_poly.entity_id
_entity_poly.type
_entity_poly.pdbx_seq_one_letter_code
_entity_poly.pdbx_strand_id
1 'polypeptide(L)'
;MELKFPHFLLATYLVFFAILAINPYDRTTWWVENIPIMTIVLVLVLTYKKFQFSNTSYIMMAFLIFLHTIGGHYTFARVPFDLITNLFDFSRNHFDRIAHFTVGFYAYPIAEILHKKKLVNSKWILFLFPIFAIFTIAAFYEIIEWIYAILSDPAAGAAFLGSQGDIWDAQKDILADALGSVFATIFFFKNKPTKTIKAHLTKNQ
;
A
#
# COMPACT_ATOMS: atom_id res chain seq x y z
N MET A 1 -14.69 26.74 -1.24
CA MET A 1 -13.87 25.73 -0.55
C MET A 1 -12.54 25.65 -1.30
N GLU A 2 -11.44 26.04 -0.67
CA GLU A 2 -10.13 25.97 -1.33
C GLU A 2 -9.77 24.51 -1.61
N LEU A 3 -9.37 24.20 -2.84
CA LEU A 3 -8.89 22.89 -3.24
C LEU A 3 -7.51 22.67 -2.65
N LYS A 4 -7.37 21.64 -1.79
CA LYS A 4 -6.11 21.23 -1.17
C LYS A 4 -5.48 20.09 -1.96
N PHE A 5 -4.19 19.84 -1.77
CA PHE A 5 -3.44 18.77 -2.41
C PHE A 5 -4.17 17.41 -2.50
N PRO A 6 -4.80 16.87 -1.41
CA PRO A 6 -5.49 15.59 -1.50
C PRO A 6 -6.71 15.58 -2.43
N HIS A 7 -7.35 16.74 -2.67
CA HIS A 7 -8.46 16.82 -3.64
C HIS A 7 -7.95 16.69 -5.09
N PHE A 8 -6.79 17.30 -5.41
CA PHE A 8 -6.16 17.13 -6.71
C PHE A 8 -5.73 15.68 -6.91
N LEU A 9 -5.11 15.07 -5.88
CA LEU A 9 -4.69 13.68 -5.93
C LEU A 9 -5.88 12.74 -6.15
N LEU A 10 -6.99 12.95 -5.45
CA LEU A 10 -8.22 12.19 -5.64
C LEU A 10 -8.79 12.37 -7.05
N ALA A 11 -8.87 13.60 -7.55
CA ALA A 11 -9.37 13.87 -8.90
C ALA A 11 -8.50 13.18 -9.96
N THR A 12 -7.17 13.27 -9.83
CA THR A 12 -6.22 12.57 -10.71
C THR A 12 -6.43 11.06 -10.66
N TYR A 13 -6.58 10.50 -9.46
CA TYR A 13 -6.82 9.07 -9.29
C TYR A 13 -8.15 8.64 -9.91
N LEU A 14 -9.24 9.38 -9.74
CA LEU A 14 -10.54 9.02 -10.32
C LEU A 14 -10.50 8.98 -11.85
N VAL A 15 -9.81 9.94 -12.48
CA VAL A 15 -9.60 9.93 -13.95
C VAL A 15 -8.77 8.71 -14.36
N PHE A 16 -7.67 8.46 -13.65
CA PHE A 16 -6.79 7.31 -13.88
C PHE A 16 -7.52 5.97 -13.72
N PHE A 17 -8.31 5.83 -12.64
CA PHE A 17 -9.12 4.65 -12.38
C PHE A 17 -10.17 4.42 -13.48
N ALA A 18 -10.85 5.49 -13.93
CA ALA A 18 -11.83 5.40 -15.02
C ALA A 18 -11.19 4.91 -16.33
N ILE A 19 -9.98 5.38 -16.65
CA ILE A 19 -9.24 4.94 -17.84
C ILE A 19 -8.90 3.44 -17.72
N LEU A 20 -8.36 3.00 -16.58
CA LEU A 20 -7.99 1.60 -16.35
C LEU A 20 -9.18 0.67 -16.08
N ALA A 21 -10.38 1.22 -15.91
CA ALA A 21 -11.61 0.43 -15.92
C ALA A 21 -12.07 0.02 -17.33
N ILE A 22 -11.50 0.62 -18.39
CA ILE A 22 -11.84 0.32 -19.78
C ILE A 22 -11.03 -0.90 -20.24
N ASN A 23 -11.73 -1.97 -20.67
CA ASN A 23 -11.14 -3.19 -21.23
C ASN A 23 -9.96 -3.78 -20.41
N PRO A 24 -10.12 -4.05 -19.09
CA PRO A 24 -9.10 -4.76 -18.34
C PRO A 24 -8.90 -6.17 -18.94
N TYR A 25 -7.74 -6.75 -18.68
CA TYR A 25 -7.37 -8.07 -19.18
C TYR A 25 -8.38 -9.15 -18.79
N ASP A 26 -8.79 -9.16 -17.51
CA ASP A 26 -9.89 -9.98 -16.98
C ASP A 26 -10.78 -9.14 -16.08
N ARG A 27 -12.10 -9.14 -16.37
CA ARG A 27 -13.05 -8.29 -15.65
C ARG A 27 -13.31 -8.80 -14.23
N THR A 28 -13.29 -10.09 -14.00
CA THR A 28 -13.53 -10.68 -12.68
C THR A 28 -12.36 -10.38 -11.77
N THR A 29 -11.15 -10.65 -12.22
CA THR A 29 -9.90 -10.31 -11.51
C THR A 29 -9.83 -8.80 -11.26
N TRP A 30 -10.19 -7.96 -12.24
CA TRP A 30 -10.22 -6.51 -12.07
C TRP A 30 -11.10 -6.07 -10.90
N TRP A 31 -12.29 -6.68 -10.73
CA TRP A 31 -13.16 -6.37 -9.60
C TRP A 31 -12.53 -6.80 -8.27
N VAL A 32 -12.06 -8.04 -8.20
CA VAL A 32 -11.48 -8.60 -6.97
C VAL A 32 -10.29 -7.75 -6.51
N GLU A 33 -9.41 -7.39 -7.43
CA GLU A 33 -8.22 -6.58 -7.16
C GLU A 33 -8.56 -5.13 -6.77
N ASN A 34 -9.56 -4.53 -7.40
CA ASN A 34 -9.84 -3.11 -7.15
C ASN A 34 -10.79 -2.86 -5.98
N ILE A 35 -11.55 -3.84 -5.48
CA ILE A 35 -12.41 -3.68 -4.29
C ILE A 35 -11.62 -3.19 -3.06
N PRO A 36 -10.46 -3.78 -2.68
CA PRO A 36 -9.65 -3.28 -1.59
C PRO A 36 -9.22 -1.82 -1.79
N ILE A 37 -8.78 -1.46 -2.99
CA ILE A 37 -8.32 -0.10 -3.32
C ILE A 37 -9.47 0.91 -3.26
N MET A 38 -10.64 0.57 -3.83
CA MET A 38 -11.84 1.40 -3.72
C MET A 38 -12.24 1.61 -2.27
N THR A 39 -12.13 0.56 -1.44
CA THR A 39 -12.43 0.62 0.00
C THR A 39 -11.46 1.58 0.71
N ILE A 40 -10.17 1.50 0.44
CA ILE A 40 -9.16 2.42 0.99
C ILE A 40 -9.48 3.86 0.61
N VAL A 41 -9.73 4.14 -0.68
CA VAL A 41 -10.06 5.48 -1.17
C VAL A 41 -11.35 6.00 -0.51
N LEU A 42 -12.38 5.17 -0.43
CA LEU A 42 -13.64 5.52 0.23
C LEU A 42 -13.42 5.88 1.71
N VAL A 43 -12.66 5.06 2.45
CA VAL A 43 -12.32 5.33 3.86
C VAL A 43 -11.58 6.66 4.00
N LEU A 44 -10.60 6.95 3.13
CA LEU A 44 -9.87 8.22 3.13
C LEU A 44 -10.80 9.41 2.90
N VAL A 45 -11.74 9.30 1.97
CA VAL A 45 -12.73 10.35 1.68
C VAL A 45 -13.66 10.56 2.87
N LEU A 46 -14.24 9.49 3.42
CA LEU A 46 -15.19 9.56 4.54
C LEU A 46 -14.56 10.08 5.83
N THR A 47 -13.28 9.76 6.05
CA THR A 47 -12.55 10.16 7.26
C THR A 47 -11.84 11.51 7.12
N TYR A 48 -11.79 12.11 5.93
CA TYR A 48 -11.05 13.35 5.65
C TYR A 48 -11.40 14.49 6.59
N LYS A 49 -12.69 14.68 6.90
CA LYS A 49 -13.14 15.73 7.84
C LYS A 49 -12.74 15.46 9.29
N LYS A 50 -12.54 14.19 9.67
CA LYS A 50 -12.19 13.77 11.04
C LYS A 50 -10.69 13.79 11.28
N PHE A 51 -9.90 13.47 10.24
CA PHE A 51 -8.44 13.43 10.31
C PHE A 51 -7.83 13.73 8.93
N GLN A 52 -7.08 14.82 8.85
CA GLN A 52 -6.33 15.19 7.66
C GLN A 52 -4.88 14.75 7.83
N PHE A 53 -4.45 13.87 6.94
CA PHE A 53 -3.06 13.46 6.88
C PHE A 53 -2.15 14.57 6.33
N SER A 54 -0.85 14.44 6.53
CA SER A 54 0.13 15.26 5.81
C SER A 54 0.12 14.92 4.32
N ASN A 55 0.58 15.86 3.49
CA ASN A 55 0.74 15.61 2.05
C ASN A 55 1.66 14.41 1.79
N THR A 56 2.69 14.21 2.62
CA THR A 56 3.59 13.06 2.55
C THR A 56 2.84 11.74 2.76
N SER A 57 1.95 11.66 3.76
CA SER A 57 1.12 10.46 3.94
C SER A 57 0.22 10.18 2.74
N TYR A 58 -0.41 11.21 2.17
CA TYR A 58 -1.23 11.04 0.97
C TYR A 58 -0.40 10.55 -0.22
N ILE A 59 0.81 11.06 -0.42
CA ILE A 59 1.72 10.59 -1.46
C ILE A 59 2.10 9.13 -1.22
N MET A 60 2.48 8.76 0.01
CA MET A 60 2.86 7.39 0.36
C MET A 60 1.71 6.41 0.08
N MET A 61 0.49 6.74 0.50
CA MET A 61 -0.69 5.92 0.23
C MET A 61 -1.02 5.83 -1.26
N ALA A 62 -0.80 6.91 -2.02
CA ALA A 62 -1.08 6.97 -3.45
C ALA A 62 -0.21 5.98 -4.25
N PHE A 63 1.04 5.72 -3.85
CA PHE A 63 1.88 4.75 -4.54
C PHE A 63 1.18 3.39 -4.69
N LEU A 64 0.71 2.81 -3.59
CA LEU A 64 -0.05 1.56 -3.66
C LEU A 64 -1.31 1.70 -4.51
N ILE A 65 -2.11 2.74 -4.25
CA ILE A 65 -3.40 2.94 -4.92
C ILE A 65 -3.24 2.95 -6.44
N PHE A 66 -2.24 3.67 -6.97
CA PHE A 66 -1.99 3.74 -8.41
C PHE A 66 -1.39 2.43 -8.95
N LEU A 67 -0.37 1.88 -8.30
CA LEU A 67 0.29 0.66 -8.78
C LEU A 67 -0.66 -0.55 -8.74
N HIS A 68 -1.42 -0.70 -7.67
CA HIS A 68 -2.38 -1.80 -7.56
C HIS A 68 -3.51 -1.70 -8.61
N THR A 69 -3.97 -0.48 -8.91
CA THR A 69 -4.95 -0.28 -10.01
C THR A 69 -4.37 -0.67 -11.37
N ILE A 70 -3.07 -0.40 -11.63
CA ILE A 70 -2.38 -0.92 -12.83
C ILE A 70 -2.33 -2.45 -12.80
N GLY A 71 -1.91 -3.02 -11.67
CA GLY A 71 -1.86 -4.47 -11.48
C GLY A 71 -3.20 -5.13 -11.76
N GLY A 72 -4.27 -4.62 -11.19
CA GLY A 72 -5.63 -5.12 -11.40
C GLY A 72 -6.10 -5.03 -12.87
N HIS A 73 -5.68 -3.97 -13.61
CA HIS A 73 -6.02 -3.85 -15.03
C HIS A 73 -5.36 -4.95 -15.88
N TYR A 74 -4.08 -5.28 -15.61
CA TYR A 74 -3.27 -6.22 -16.38
C TYR A 74 -3.18 -7.62 -15.75
N THR A 75 -3.77 -7.87 -14.56
CA THR A 75 -3.53 -9.07 -13.74
C THR A 75 -2.07 -9.19 -13.30
N PHE A 76 -1.51 -8.21 -12.64
CA PHE A 76 -0.13 -8.07 -12.12
C PHE A 76 0.98 -8.70 -12.98
N ALA A 77 0.95 -10.03 -13.21
CA ALA A 77 1.95 -10.75 -13.98
C ALA A 77 2.07 -10.29 -15.45
N ARG A 78 1.06 -9.57 -15.97
CA ARG A 78 0.99 -9.11 -17.37
C ARG A 78 1.18 -7.60 -17.52
N VAL A 79 1.50 -6.90 -16.45
CA VAL A 79 1.86 -5.48 -16.55
C VAL A 79 3.04 -5.34 -17.51
N PRO A 80 3.03 -4.37 -18.48
CA PRO A 80 4.14 -4.12 -19.38
C PRO A 80 5.40 -3.69 -18.63
N PHE A 81 6.17 -4.64 -18.13
CA PHE A 81 7.34 -4.44 -17.26
C PHE A 81 8.64 -4.98 -17.89
N ASP A 82 8.58 -5.30 -19.18
CA ASP A 82 9.66 -5.96 -19.92
C ASP A 82 10.97 -5.18 -19.90
N LEU A 83 10.91 -3.85 -19.92
CA LEU A 83 12.10 -3.00 -19.86
C LEU A 83 12.93 -3.28 -18.59
N ILE A 84 12.24 -3.37 -17.44
CA ILE A 84 12.90 -3.64 -16.14
C ILE A 84 13.30 -5.12 -16.07
N THR A 85 12.43 -6.02 -16.50
CA THR A 85 12.69 -7.47 -16.51
C THR A 85 13.93 -7.79 -17.31
N ASN A 86 14.06 -7.22 -18.52
CA ASN A 86 15.21 -7.43 -19.40
C ASN A 86 16.48 -6.73 -18.91
N LEU A 87 16.34 -5.51 -18.33
CA LEU A 87 17.50 -4.75 -17.83
C LEU A 87 18.22 -5.49 -16.69
N PHE A 88 17.49 -6.20 -15.84
CA PHE A 88 18.03 -6.93 -14.69
C PHE A 88 18.09 -8.45 -14.90
N ASP A 89 17.79 -8.92 -16.12
CA ASP A 89 17.77 -10.35 -16.49
C ASP A 89 16.91 -11.20 -15.51
N PHE A 90 15.73 -10.66 -15.16
CA PHE A 90 14.81 -11.35 -14.29
C PHE A 90 14.09 -12.46 -15.04
N SER A 91 13.86 -13.60 -14.36
CA SER A 91 13.11 -14.76 -14.89
C SER A 91 11.60 -14.55 -14.86
N ARG A 92 11.09 -13.51 -14.20
CA ARG A 92 9.66 -13.20 -14.06
C ARG A 92 9.41 -11.69 -14.01
N ASN A 93 8.15 -11.30 -14.20
CA ASN A 93 7.68 -9.93 -13.96
C ASN A 93 7.61 -9.67 -12.44
N HIS A 94 8.38 -8.69 -11.97
CA HIS A 94 8.44 -8.29 -10.56
C HIS A 94 7.58 -7.08 -10.21
N PHE A 95 6.64 -6.69 -11.07
CA PHE A 95 5.75 -5.56 -10.78
C PHE A 95 4.96 -5.75 -9.49
N ASP A 96 4.50 -6.95 -9.24
CA ASP A 96 3.80 -7.35 -8.03
C ASP A 96 4.64 -7.09 -6.76
N ARG A 97 5.91 -7.50 -6.73
CA ARG A 97 6.85 -7.21 -5.64
C ARG A 97 6.99 -5.71 -5.34
N ILE A 98 6.94 -4.87 -6.39
CA ILE A 98 7.00 -3.41 -6.23
C ILE A 98 5.68 -2.91 -5.62
N ALA A 99 4.55 -3.42 -6.06
CA ALA A 99 3.25 -3.10 -5.48
C ALA A 99 3.22 -3.45 -3.98
N HIS A 100 3.64 -4.68 -3.60
CA HIS A 100 3.80 -5.11 -2.22
C HIS A 100 4.72 -4.20 -1.42
N PHE A 101 5.90 -3.86 -1.92
CA PHE A 101 6.77 -2.90 -1.23
C PHE A 101 6.04 -1.58 -0.89
N THR A 102 5.12 -1.13 -1.76
CA THR A 102 4.33 0.09 -1.50
C THR A 102 3.16 -0.10 -0.55
N VAL A 103 2.69 -1.34 -0.29
CA VAL A 103 1.79 -1.65 0.85
C VAL A 103 2.47 -1.21 2.14
N GLY A 104 3.78 -1.51 2.28
CA GLY A 104 4.59 -1.08 3.41
C GLY A 104 4.56 0.43 3.67
N PHE A 105 4.31 1.25 2.65
CA PHE A 105 4.26 2.71 2.80
C PHE A 105 3.12 3.19 3.71
N TYR A 106 2.10 2.36 3.94
CA TYR A 106 1.03 2.65 4.90
C TYR A 106 1.51 2.69 6.35
N ALA A 107 2.71 2.19 6.65
CA ALA A 107 3.34 2.38 7.95
C ALA A 107 3.56 3.87 8.28
N TYR A 108 3.80 4.73 7.26
CA TYR A 108 3.94 6.18 7.46
C TYR A 108 2.66 6.83 8.01
N PRO A 109 1.48 6.74 7.35
CA PRO A 109 0.24 7.28 7.89
C PRO A 109 -0.19 6.64 9.22
N ILE A 110 0.10 5.37 9.46
CA ILE A 110 -0.14 4.72 10.76
C ILE A 110 0.70 5.41 11.84
N ALA A 111 2.00 5.60 11.61
CA ALA A 111 2.87 6.32 12.53
C ALA A 111 2.41 7.77 12.74
N GLU A 112 1.92 8.44 11.68
CA GLU A 112 1.39 9.80 11.78
C GLU A 112 0.14 9.87 12.67
N ILE A 113 -0.81 8.92 12.55
CA ILE A 113 -1.99 8.84 13.43
C ILE A 113 -1.54 8.66 14.89
N LEU A 114 -0.70 7.66 15.16
CA LEU A 114 -0.22 7.36 16.51
C LEU A 114 0.45 8.58 17.14
N HIS A 115 1.27 9.29 16.36
CA HIS A 115 1.99 10.48 16.83
C HIS A 115 1.07 11.68 17.03
N LYS A 116 0.27 12.05 16.02
CA LYS A 116 -0.63 13.23 16.07
C LYS A 116 -1.72 13.08 17.12
N LYS A 117 -2.29 11.88 17.28
CA LYS A 117 -3.32 11.59 18.27
C LYS A 117 -2.76 11.26 19.65
N LYS A 118 -1.41 11.24 19.81
CA LYS A 118 -0.73 10.87 21.07
C LYS A 118 -1.20 9.53 21.64
N LEU A 119 -1.45 8.55 20.77
CA LEU A 119 -1.94 7.23 21.18
C LEU A 119 -0.86 6.38 21.84
N VAL A 120 0.42 6.72 21.63
CA VAL A 120 1.56 6.02 22.21
C VAL A 120 2.59 7.01 22.72
N ASN A 121 3.22 6.72 23.87
CA ASN A 121 4.26 7.54 24.48
C ASN A 121 5.67 6.97 24.20
N SER A 122 5.78 5.67 23.91
CA SER A 122 7.06 5.01 23.64
C SER A 122 7.48 5.22 22.19
N LYS A 123 8.74 5.64 21.99
CA LYS A 123 9.34 5.74 20.65
C LYS A 123 9.48 4.37 19.99
N TRP A 124 9.71 3.31 20.78
CA TRP A 124 9.79 1.96 20.29
C TRP A 124 8.44 1.46 19.77
N ILE A 125 7.35 1.73 20.51
CA ILE A 125 6.01 1.36 20.03
C ILE A 125 5.67 2.17 18.77
N LEU A 126 5.97 3.46 18.74
CA LEU A 126 5.74 4.31 17.57
C LEU A 126 6.53 3.81 16.33
N PHE A 127 7.70 3.19 16.54
CA PHE A 127 8.51 2.62 15.46
C PHE A 127 8.02 1.22 15.06
N LEU A 128 7.83 0.32 16.02
CA LEU A 128 7.56 -1.10 15.75
C LEU A 128 6.09 -1.38 15.39
N PHE A 129 5.14 -0.68 16.00
CA PHE A 129 3.71 -0.95 15.77
C PHE A 129 3.30 -0.78 14.31
N PRO A 130 3.67 0.29 13.58
CA PRO A 130 3.33 0.41 12.16
C PRO A 130 3.89 -0.76 11.33
N ILE A 131 5.11 -1.21 11.62
CA ILE A 131 5.75 -2.33 10.93
C ILE A 131 4.96 -3.62 11.18
N PHE A 132 4.64 -3.92 12.44
CA PHE A 132 3.86 -5.13 12.78
C PHE A 132 2.43 -5.07 12.24
N ALA A 133 1.81 -3.89 12.22
CA ALA A 133 0.50 -3.71 11.62
C ALA A 133 0.51 -4.05 10.12
N ILE A 134 1.51 -3.56 9.38
CA ILE A 134 1.66 -3.90 7.96
C ILE A 134 1.93 -5.39 7.79
N PHE A 135 2.86 -5.96 8.56
CA PHE A 135 3.17 -7.39 8.48
C PHE A 135 1.92 -8.26 8.72
N THR A 136 1.09 -7.86 9.67
CA THR A 136 -0.17 -8.55 9.97
C THR A 136 -1.15 -8.45 8.81
N ILE A 137 -1.32 -7.24 8.22
CA ILE A 137 -2.22 -7.02 7.07
C ILE A 137 -1.74 -7.83 5.86
N ALA A 138 -0.43 -7.80 5.57
CA ALA A 138 0.18 -8.58 4.50
C ALA A 138 -0.09 -10.08 4.66
N ALA A 139 0.17 -10.64 5.84
CA ALA A 139 -0.09 -12.06 6.10
C ALA A 139 -1.57 -12.44 5.95
N PHE A 140 -2.49 -11.56 6.38
CA PHE A 140 -3.93 -11.77 6.16
C PHE A 140 -4.30 -11.72 4.68
N TYR A 141 -3.70 -10.82 3.92
CA TYR A 141 -3.97 -10.69 2.50
C TYR A 141 -3.55 -11.95 1.73
N GLU A 142 -2.36 -12.49 1.99
CA GLU A 142 -1.89 -13.74 1.42
C GLU A 142 -2.80 -14.94 1.76
N ILE A 143 -3.36 -14.96 2.98
CA ILE A 143 -4.34 -15.98 3.35
C ILE A 143 -5.65 -15.81 2.53
N ILE A 144 -6.09 -14.58 2.30
CA ILE A 144 -7.27 -14.30 1.47
C ILE A 144 -7.03 -14.74 0.03
N GLU A 145 -5.85 -14.44 -0.53
CA GLU A 145 -5.45 -14.88 -1.88
C GLU A 145 -5.45 -16.41 -2.01
N TRP A 146 -4.86 -17.08 -1.03
CA TRP A 146 -4.88 -18.54 -0.99
C TRP A 146 -6.31 -19.12 -0.93
N ILE A 147 -7.18 -18.58 -0.05
CA ILE A 147 -8.57 -19.02 0.06
C ILE A 147 -9.32 -18.76 -1.25
N TYR A 148 -9.16 -17.59 -1.85
CA TYR A 148 -9.77 -17.27 -3.14
C TYR A 148 -9.31 -18.26 -4.22
N ALA A 149 -8.00 -18.55 -4.28
CA ALA A 149 -7.45 -19.45 -5.28
C ALA A 149 -8.01 -20.89 -5.18
N ILE A 150 -8.23 -21.42 -3.98
CA ILE A 150 -8.80 -22.77 -3.80
C ILE A 150 -10.31 -22.84 -4.03
N LEU A 151 -11.02 -21.71 -3.91
CA LEU A 151 -12.47 -21.64 -4.11
C LEU A 151 -12.87 -21.25 -5.54
N SER A 152 -11.93 -20.74 -6.32
CA SER A 152 -12.14 -20.28 -7.69
C SER A 152 -11.87 -21.38 -8.72
N ASP A 153 -12.22 -21.11 -9.98
CA ASP A 153 -11.72 -21.89 -11.11
C ASP A 153 -10.18 -21.90 -11.10
N PRO A 154 -9.52 -23.05 -11.41
CA PRO A 154 -8.06 -23.17 -11.35
C PRO A 154 -7.31 -22.10 -12.14
N ALA A 155 -7.83 -21.68 -13.31
CA ALA A 155 -7.20 -20.66 -14.13
C ALA A 155 -7.36 -19.27 -13.51
N ALA A 156 -8.53 -18.95 -12.95
CA ALA A 156 -8.80 -17.69 -12.25
C ALA A 156 -7.99 -17.61 -10.95
N GLY A 157 -7.91 -18.68 -10.16
CA GLY A 157 -7.11 -18.76 -8.97
C GLY A 157 -5.62 -18.55 -9.24
N ALA A 158 -5.07 -19.24 -10.27
CA ALA A 158 -3.67 -19.06 -10.66
C ALA A 158 -3.38 -17.63 -11.18
N ALA A 159 -4.33 -17.02 -11.89
CA ALA A 159 -4.19 -15.64 -12.38
C ALA A 159 -4.20 -14.63 -11.23
N PHE A 160 -5.02 -14.87 -10.21
CA PHE A 160 -5.12 -14.01 -9.02
C PHE A 160 -3.89 -14.14 -8.13
N LEU A 161 -3.41 -15.35 -7.86
CA LEU A 161 -2.16 -15.55 -7.10
C LEU A 161 -0.94 -14.91 -7.76
N GLY A 162 -0.91 -14.81 -9.09
CA GLY A 162 0.18 -14.14 -9.81
C GLY A 162 1.57 -14.73 -9.60
N SER A 163 1.68 -15.91 -9.00
CA SER A 163 2.95 -16.51 -8.51
C SER A 163 3.99 -16.78 -9.60
N GLN A 164 3.57 -16.88 -10.88
CA GLN A 164 4.44 -17.12 -12.03
C GLN A 164 5.40 -18.32 -11.82
N GLY A 165 4.97 -19.33 -11.04
CA GLY A 165 5.75 -20.51 -10.73
C GLY A 165 6.70 -20.40 -9.52
N ASP A 166 6.71 -19.29 -8.82
CA ASP A 166 7.49 -19.12 -7.59
C ASP A 166 6.72 -19.71 -6.39
N ILE A 167 7.19 -20.82 -5.86
CA ILE A 167 6.56 -21.50 -4.71
C ILE A 167 6.67 -20.71 -3.39
N TRP A 168 7.54 -19.71 -3.34
CA TRP A 168 7.76 -18.83 -2.19
C TRP A 168 7.18 -17.43 -2.39
N ASP A 169 6.21 -17.30 -3.29
CA ASP A 169 5.63 -16.02 -3.68
C ASP A 169 5.08 -15.26 -2.48
N ALA A 170 4.12 -15.83 -1.77
CA ALA A 170 3.51 -15.26 -0.58
C ALA A 170 4.52 -14.79 0.47
N GLN A 171 5.57 -15.59 0.75
CA GLN A 171 6.60 -15.22 1.73
C GLN A 171 7.46 -14.05 1.26
N LYS A 172 7.74 -13.98 -0.05
CA LYS A 172 8.51 -12.88 -0.63
C LYS A 172 7.69 -11.60 -0.70
N ASP A 173 6.37 -11.70 -0.89
CA ASP A 173 5.45 -10.57 -0.88
C ASP A 173 5.34 -9.98 0.53
N ILE A 174 5.11 -10.82 1.54
CA ILE A 174 5.16 -10.40 2.96
C ILE A 174 6.50 -9.74 3.30
N LEU A 175 7.62 -10.27 2.78
CA LEU A 175 8.94 -9.67 2.99
C LEU A 175 9.04 -8.28 2.33
N ALA A 176 8.51 -8.11 1.11
CA ALA A 176 8.49 -6.82 0.42
C ALA A 176 7.66 -5.78 1.20
N ASP A 177 6.48 -6.17 1.69
CA ASP A 177 5.63 -5.35 2.56
C ASP A 177 6.38 -4.91 3.82
N ALA A 178 7.05 -5.86 4.48
CA ALA A 178 7.83 -5.60 5.69
C ALA A 178 8.98 -4.62 5.42
N LEU A 179 9.74 -4.80 4.35
CA LEU A 179 10.83 -3.90 3.96
C LEU A 179 10.31 -2.50 3.63
N GLY A 180 9.20 -2.40 2.91
CA GLY A 180 8.53 -1.14 2.63
C GLY A 180 8.07 -0.43 3.90
N SER A 181 7.56 -1.19 4.89
CA SER A 181 7.10 -0.63 6.17
C SER A 181 8.26 -0.11 7.03
N VAL A 182 9.39 -0.81 7.04
CA VAL A 182 10.63 -0.34 7.69
C VAL A 182 11.11 0.96 7.04
N PHE A 183 11.18 0.99 5.71
CA PHE A 183 11.54 2.19 4.95
C PHE A 183 10.63 3.37 5.30
N ALA A 184 9.31 3.19 5.22
CA ALA A 184 8.33 4.24 5.47
C ALA A 184 8.37 4.74 6.93
N THR A 185 8.58 3.84 7.89
CA THR A 185 8.70 4.21 9.30
C THR A 185 9.98 5.00 9.56
N ILE A 186 11.12 4.59 9.02
CA ILE A 186 12.38 5.37 9.10
C ILE A 186 12.19 6.75 8.47
N PHE A 187 11.54 6.81 7.31
CA PHE A 187 11.25 8.07 6.61
C PHE A 187 10.35 8.99 7.46
N PHE A 188 9.33 8.43 8.13
CA PHE A 188 8.51 9.17 9.08
C PHE A 188 9.35 9.77 10.21
N PHE A 189 10.26 8.99 10.82
CA PHE A 189 11.11 9.49 11.92
C PHE A 189 12.08 10.58 11.50
N LYS A 190 12.55 10.56 10.24
CA LYS A 190 13.40 11.64 9.69
C LYS A 190 12.61 12.94 9.44
N ASN A 191 11.34 12.83 9.02
CA ASN A 191 10.54 13.99 8.59
C ASN A 191 9.61 14.54 9.67
N LYS A 192 9.39 13.83 10.80
CA LYS A 192 8.52 14.35 11.84
C LYS A 192 9.06 15.64 12.43
N PRO A 193 8.19 16.65 12.69
CA PRO A 193 8.61 17.91 13.29
C PRO A 193 9.20 17.68 14.68
N THR A 194 10.45 18.05 14.87
CA THR A 194 11.22 17.88 16.13
C THR A 194 10.69 18.72 17.31
N LYS A 195 9.74 19.62 17.06
CA LYS A 195 9.28 20.62 18.05
C LYS A 195 8.49 20.05 19.24
N THR A 196 7.97 18.83 19.16
CA THR A 196 7.11 18.28 20.24
C THR A 196 7.88 17.56 21.35
N ILE A 197 9.13 17.17 21.14
CA ILE A 197 9.90 16.39 22.13
C ILE A 197 10.58 17.31 23.15
N LYS A 198 11.03 18.50 22.75
CA LYS A 198 11.67 19.47 23.68
C LYS A 198 10.71 20.08 24.70
N ALA A 199 9.43 20.25 24.36
CA ALA A 199 8.45 20.89 25.26
C ALA A 199 8.04 20.02 26.47
N HIS A 200 8.28 18.69 26.44
CA HIS A 200 7.98 17.81 27.57
C HIS A 200 9.16 17.62 28.54
N LEU A 201 10.39 17.83 28.09
CA LEU A 201 11.57 17.70 28.96
C LEU A 201 11.80 18.96 29.82
N THR A 202 11.30 20.12 29.37
CA THR A 202 11.44 21.39 30.13
C THR A 202 10.28 21.69 31.08
N LYS A 203 9.21 20.88 31.10
CA LYS A 203 8.10 21.02 32.08
C LYS A 203 8.24 20.15 33.33
N ASN A 204 9.23 19.27 33.38
CA ASN A 204 9.51 18.39 34.52
C ASN A 204 10.86 18.68 35.18
N GLN A 205 11.42 19.88 34.98
CA GLN A 205 12.46 20.51 35.79
C GLN A 205 11.87 21.78 36.43
#